data_e427aa35199a7ba99ab6754d4384826e
#
_entry.id   e427aa35199a7ba99ab6754d4384826e
#
_cell.length_a   1.000
_cell.length_b   1.000
_cell.length_c   1.000
_cell.angle_alpha   90.00
_cell.angle_beta   90.00
_cell.angle_gamma   90.00
#
_symmetry.space_group_name_H-M   'P 1'
#
loop_
_entity.id
_entity.type
_entity.pdbx_description
1 polymer ?
#
loop_
_entity_poly.entity_id
_entity_poly.type
_entity_poly.pdbx_seq_one_letter_code
_entity_poly.pdbx_strand_id
1 'polypeptide(L)'
;MKMKKMTSEKKHKITTIGLWLILILCTAVLFSLCLSEGIDYDEAYSYRTAHDNTMMGIIRVVLAAHDTDVPVWYMGLRLWSFLVGDGIIAYKMFALLGTVLSMLLGPVVIRRQWGAKTAALYMIMVSLTPAMMKISVNNRMYSWTVFGVTVCGLTAYFLRERLNSKALWTILFLTTFCGIFSHYFTAFSYLFIYLYLVAVIWQQDRKQIWKPFVCGGSVVLLFVAWLIKSDFFHLLVSDGNPTNRSKFGIYEFFVSFSEPE
;
A
#
# COMPACT_ATOMS: atom_id res chain seq x y z
N MET A 1 -14.16 -43.65 -24.97
CA MET A 1 -13.16 -43.29 -23.91
C MET A 1 -13.88 -42.47 -22.82
N LYS A 2 -14.23 -43.08 -21.66
CA LYS A 2 -14.95 -42.41 -20.58
C LYS A 2 -13.96 -41.47 -19.88
N MET A 3 -14.06 -40.14 -20.11
CA MET A 3 -13.40 -39.15 -19.27
C MET A 3 -13.92 -39.32 -17.84
N LYS A 4 -13.08 -39.86 -16.94
CA LYS A 4 -13.38 -39.93 -15.49
C LYS A 4 -13.65 -38.51 -14.99
N LYS A 5 -14.90 -38.23 -14.62
CA LYS A 5 -15.26 -36.96 -13.91
C LYS A 5 -14.36 -36.85 -12.66
N MET A 6 -13.46 -35.88 -12.66
CA MET A 6 -12.57 -35.61 -11.55
C MET A 6 -13.38 -35.26 -10.30
N THR A 7 -13.15 -35.93 -9.17
CA THR A 7 -13.86 -35.67 -7.92
C THR A 7 -13.66 -34.20 -7.48
N SER A 8 -14.68 -33.60 -6.86
CA SER A 8 -14.61 -32.19 -6.38
C SER A 8 -13.38 -31.91 -5.52
N GLU A 9 -13.01 -32.85 -4.66
CA GLU A 9 -11.83 -32.74 -3.80
C GLU A 9 -10.51 -32.69 -4.59
N LYS A 10 -10.38 -33.55 -5.62
CA LYS A 10 -9.18 -33.54 -6.48
C LYS A 10 -9.05 -32.23 -7.25
N LYS A 11 -10.17 -31.69 -7.74
CA LYS A 11 -10.20 -30.39 -8.41
C LYS A 11 -9.79 -29.26 -7.45
N HIS A 12 -10.28 -29.32 -6.20
CA HIS A 12 -9.92 -28.34 -5.18
C HIS A 12 -8.43 -28.38 -4.85
N LYS A 13 -7.83 -29.56 -4.68
CA LYS A 13 -6.38 -29.72 -4.44
C LYS A 13 -5.53 -29.17 -5.60
N ILE A 14 -5.90 -29.52 -6.85
CA ILE A 14 -5.16 -29.06 -8.04
C ILE A 14 -5.19 -27.53 -8.15
N THR A 15 -6.36 -26.91 -7.95
CA THR A 15 -6.45 -25.43 -8.01
C THR A 15 -5.69 -24.77 -6.88
N THR A 16 -5.61 -25.37 -5.69
CA THR A 16 -4.79 -24.87 -4.58
C THR A 16 -3.31 -24.88 -4.95
N ILE A 17 -2.82 -26.02 -5.41
CA ILE A 17 -1.42 -26.17 -5.83
C ILE A 17 -1.10 -25.15 -6.93
N GLY A 18 -2.01 -24.99 -7.93
CA GLY A 18 -1.82 -24.02 -9.01
C GLY A 18 -1.64 -22.58 -8.52
N LEU A 19 -2.43 -22.14 -7.52
CA LEU A 19 -2.27 -20.79 -6.96
C LEU A 19 -0.95 -20.61 -6.21
N TRP A 20 -0.51 -21.63 -5.45
CA TRP A 20 0.80 -21.56 -4.78
C TRP A 20 1.96 -21.58 -5.77
N LEU A 21 1.85 -22.31 -6.88
CA LEU A 21 2.82 -22.28 -7.97
C LEU A 21 2.89 -20.89 -8.61
N ILE A 22 1.75 -20.25 -8.88
CA ILE A 22 1.73 -18.87 -9.39
C ILE A 22 2.46 -17.94 -8.41
N LEU A 23 2.17 -18.03 -7.10
CA LEU A 23 2.85 -17.22 -6.09
C LEU A 23 4.36 -17.39 -6.16
N ILE A 24 4.84 -18.64 -6.14
CA ILE A 24 6.27 -18.95 -6.15
C ILE A 24 6.94 -18.45 -7.43
N LEU A 25 6.35 -18.75 -8.60
CA LEU A 25 6.94 -18.36 -9.89
C LEU A 25 6.97 -16.83 -10.06
N CYS A 26 5.87 -16.14 -9.75
CA CYS A 26 5.85 -14.67 -9.81
C CYS A 26 6.85 -14.04 -8.83
N THR A 27 6.95 -14.57 -7.61
CA THR A 27 7.94 -14.10 -6.63
C THR A 27 9.36 -14.32 -7.13
N ALA A 28 9.66 -15.47 -7.72
CA ALA A 28 10.99 -15.77 -8.28
C ALA A 28 11.37 -14.82 -9.41
N VAL A 29 10.43 -14.53 -10.34
CA VAL A 29 10.63 -13.55 -11.42
C VAL A 29 10.90 -12.16 -10.83
N LEU A 30 10.07 -11.67 -9.92
CA LEU A 30 10.25 -10.36 -9.30
C LEU A 30 11.55 -10.29 -8.48
N PHE A 31 11.92 -11.35 -7.79
CA PHE A 31 13.18 -11.41 -7.06
C PHE A 31 14.38 -11.34 -7.98
N SER A 32 14.36 -12.02 -9.13
CA SER A 32 15.44 -11.92 -10.12
C SER A 32 15.59 -10.50 -10.67
N LEU A 33 14.49 -9.78 -10.90
CA LEU A 33 14.51 -8.37 -11.28
C LEU A 33 15.07 -7.50 -10.15
N CYS A 34 14.70 -7.76 -8.90
CA CYS A 34 15.23 -7.06 -7.72
C CYS A 34 16.76 -7.14 -7.64
N LEU A 35 17.36 -8.25 -8.08
CA LEU A 35 18.81 -8.43 -8.11
C LEU A 35 19.50 -7.76 -9.31
N SER A 36 18.79 -7.58 -10.41
CA SER A 36 19.37 -7.08 -11.67
C SER A 36 19.23 -5.56 -11.85
N GLU A 37 18.24 -4.93 -11.21
CA GLU A 37 18.02 -3.49 -11.36
C GLU A 37 18.92 -2.66 -10.44
N GLY A 38 19.47 -1.57 -10.98
CA GLY A 38 20.16 -0.54 -10.23
C GLY A 38 19.23 0.16 -9.22
N ILE A 39 19.72 1.23 -8.61
CA ILE A 39 18.95 2.10 -7.74
C ILE A 39 18.84 3.48 -8.38
N ASP A 40 17.68 4.08 -8.30
CA ASP A 40 17.48 5.47 -8.69
C ASP A 40 17.70 6.44 -7.51
N TYR A 41 17.57 7.74 -7.78
CA TYR A 41 17.76 8.78 -6.78
C TYR A 41 16.80 8.64 -5.59
N ASP A 42 15.53 8.36 -5.86
CA ASP A 42 14.49 8.22 -4.84
C ASP A 42 14.68 6.99 -3.97
N GLU A 43 15.16 5.90 -4.57
CA GLU A 43 15.52 4.68 -3.84
C GLU A 43 16.72 4.91 -2.93
N ALA A 44 17.74 5.64 -3.44
CA ALA A 44 18.91 6.02 -2.65
C ALA A 44 18.53 6.93 -1.47
N TYR A 45 17.59 7.85 -1.68
CA TYR A 45 17.03 8.67 -0.60
C TYR A 45 16.34 7.82 0.46
N SER A 46 15.47 6.90 0.03
CA SER A 46 14.78 5.97 0.94
C SER A 46 15.76 5.11 1.74
N TYR A 47 16.79 4.60 1.07
CA TYR A 47 17.86 3.82 1.69
C TYR A 47 18.57 4.65 2.78
N ARG A 48 19.10 5.82 2.44
CA ARG A 48 19.83 6.69 3.39
C ARG A 48 18.97 7.11 4.57
N THR A 49 17.73 7.51 4.33
CA THR A 49 16.81 7.92 5.37
C THR A 49 16.58 6.81 6.39
N ALA A 50 16.45 5.58 5.94
CA ALA A 50 16.23 4.44 6.84
C ALA A 50 17.54 3.91 7.45
N HIS A 51 18.63 3.85 6.68
CA HIS A 51 19.90 3.28 7.11
C HIS A 51 20.66 4.18 8.11
N ASP A 52 20.78 5.47 7.80
CA ASP A 52 21.63 6.39 8.55
C ASP A 52 20.97 6.93 9.83
N ASN A 53 19.70 6.59 10.07
CA ASN A 53 18.92 7.15 11.16
C ASN A 53 18.36 6.11 12.12
N THR A 54 18.22 6.49 13.39
CA THR A 54 17.38 5.77 14.36
C THR A 54 15.91 5.98 14.07
N MET A 55 15.01 5.18 14.66
CA MET A 55 13.55 5.34 14.49
C MET A 55 13.06 6.77 14.79
N MET A 56 13.59 7.38 15.87
CA MET A 56 13.26 8.78 16.20
C MET A 56 13.97 9.76 15.26
N GLY A 57 15.17 9.41 14.78
CA GLY A 57 15.91 10.17 13.78
C GLY A 57 15.14 10.27 12.47
N ILE A 58 14.53 9.17 12.00
CA ILE A 58 13.68 9.15 10.79
C ILE A 58 12.54 10.18 10.92
N ILE A 59 11.83 10.20 12.06
CA ILE A 59 10.74 11.16 12.27
C ILE A 59 11.27 12.60 12.18
N ARG A 60 12.43 12.88 12.80
CA ARG A 60 13.04 14.22 12.77
C ARG A 60 13.50 14.63 11.37
N VAL A 61 14.13 13.72 10.62
CA VAL A 61 14.60 13.97 9.25
C VAL A 61 13.41 14.26 8.33
N VAL A 62 12.37 13.42 8.38
CA VAL A 62 11.18 13.60 7.56
C VAL A 62 10.42 14.89 7.91
N LEU A 63 10.36 15.27 9.20
CA LEU A 63 9.78 16.55 9.61
C LEU A 63 10.63 17.75 9.16
N ALA A 64 11.96 17.63 9.20
CA ALA A 64 12.89 18.73 8.88
C ALA A 64 13.13 18.89 7.36
N ALA A 65 12.88 17.84 6.57
CA ALA A 65 13.09 17.87 5.13
C ALA A 65 12.15 18.84 4.40
N HIS A 66 11.11 19.34 5.08
CA HIS A 66 10.05 20.14 4.47
C HIS A 66 9.50 19.50 3.18
N ASP A 67 9.55 18.17 3.12
CA ASP A 67 9.13 17.37 1.99
C ASP A 67 7.74 16.76 2.26
N THR A 68 7.13 16.27 1.19
CA THR A 68 5.83 15.60 1.22
C THR A 68 5.89 14.19 1.82
N ASP A 69 7.06 13.73 2.25
CA ASP A 69 7.28 12.40 2.78
C ASP A 69 6.66 12.19 4.18
N VAL A 70 6.31 10.97 4.45
CA VAL A 70 5.68 10.52 5.71
C VAL A 70 6.45 9.34 6.29
N PRO A 71 6.53 9.19 7.63
CA PRO A 71 7.58 8.42 8.27
C PRO A 71 7.40 6.89 8.23
N VAL A 72 6.16 6.38 8.06
CA VAL A 72 5.86 4.95 8.28
C VAL A 72 6.62 4.05 7.31
N TRP A 73 6.80 4.47 6.05
CA TRP A 73 7.61 3.72 5.08
C TRP A 73 9.05 3.53 5.56
N TYR A 74 9.73 4.60 5.91
CA TYR A 74 11.13 4.58 6.35
C TYR A 74 11.32 3.83 7.67
N MET A 75 10.36 3.96 8.58
CA MET A 75 10.34 3.17 9.83
C MET A 75 10.16 1.68 9.55
N GLY A 76 9.32 1.33 8.58
CA GLY A 76 9.15 -0.05 8.11
C GLY A 76 10.45 -0.62 7.53
N LEU A 77 11.13 0.13 6.66
CA LEU A 77 12.45 -0.23 6.14
C LEU A 77 13.47 -0.44 7.26
N ARG A 78 13.52 0.47 8.24
CA ARG A 78 14.45 0.35 9.37
C ARG A 78 14.16 -0.88 10.24
N LEU A 79 12.89 -1.18 10.52
CA LEU A 79 12.51 -2.40 11.24
C LEU A 79 12.91 -3.66 10.46
N TRP A 80 12.71 -3.65 9.16
CA TRP A 80 13.07 -4.76 8.27
C TRP A 80 14.58 -5.00 8.27
N SER A 81 15.40 -3.95 8.29
CA SER A 81 16.86 -4.07 8.29
C SER A 81 17.40 -4.79 9.53
N PHE A 82 16.75 -4.70 10.67
CA PHE A 82 17.11 -5.48 11.86
C PHE A 82 16.92 -6.99 11.69
N LEU A 83 16.08 -7.42 10.75
CA LEU A 83 15.77 -8.82 10.51
C LEU A 83 16.61 -9.42 9.37
N VAL A 84 16.89 -8.64 8.33
CA VAL A 84 17.45 -9.14 7.05
C VAL A 84 18.82 -8.54 6.75
N GLY A 85 19.17 -7.42 7.41
CA GLY A 85 20.43 -6.70 7.20
C GLY A 85 20.25 -5.38 6.46
N ASP A 86 21.33 -4.61 6.39
CA ASP A 86 21.35 -3.20 5.94
C ASP A 86 21.76 -3.04 4.46
N GLY A 87 21.86 -4.13 3.69
CA GLY A 87 22.21 -4.08 2.27
C GLY A 87 21.07 -3.55 1.41
N ILE A 88 21.40 -2.90 0.28
CA ILE A 88 20.41 -2.32 -0.63
C ILE A 88 19.39 -3.34 -1.14
N ILE A 89 19.85 -4.59 -1.38
CA ILE A 89 18.96 -5.69 -1.79
C ILE A 89 17.97 -6.02 -0.67
N ALA A 90 18.39 -6.00 0.60
CA ALA A 90 17.49 -6.23 1.72
C ALA A 90 16.36 -5.19 1.75
N TYR A 91 16.66 -3.92 1.48
CA TYR A 91 15.65 -2.87 1.40
C TYR A 91 14.70 -3.06 0.19
N LYS A 92 15.22 -3.43 -0.98
CA LYS A 92 14.39 -3.81 -2.14
C LYS A 92 13.49 -5.01 -1.84
N MET A 93 13.97 -5.99 -1.07
CA MET A 93 13.16 -7.14 -0.63
C MET A 93 11.98 -6.71 0.26
N PHE A 94 12.09 -5.61 1.00
CA PHE A 94 10.96 -5.07 1.75
C PHE A 94 9.85 -4.54 0.82
N ALA A 95 10.22 -3.87 -0.27
CA ALA A 95 9.24 -3.48 -1.28
C ALA A 95 8.61 -4.71 -1.94
N LEU A 96 9.42 -5.70 -2.34
CA LEU A 96 8.95 -6.97 -2.90
C LEU A 96 7.97 -7.68 -1.96
N LEU A 97 8.22 -7.66 -0.64
CA LEU A 97 7.34 -8.26 0.36
C LEU A 97 5.91 -7.69 0.27
N GLY A 98 5.73 -6.39 0.03
CA GLY A 98 4.41 -5.78 -0.17
C GLY A 98 3.63 -6.43 -1.32
N THR A 99 4.30 -6.73 -2.45
CA THR A 99 3.68 -7.43 -3.59
C THR A 99 3.40 -8.90 -3.25
N VAL A 100 4.31 -9.59 -2.57
CA VAL A 100 4.10 -10.98 -2.13
C VAL A 100 2.90 -11.09 -1.20
N LEU A 101 2.77 -10.18 -0.24
CA LEU A 101 1.61 -10.11 0.66
C LEU A 101 0.32 -9.80 -0.11
N SER A 102 0.38 -8.93 -1.13
CA SER A 102 -0.76 -8.69 -2.02
C SER A 102 -1.16 -9.97 -2.75
N MET A 103 -0.21 -10.68 -3.35
CA MET A 103 -0.48 -11.96 -4.02
C MET A 103 -1.08 -13.01 -3.07
N LEU A 104 -0.62 -13.06 -1.80
CA LEU A 104 -1.14 -13.99 -0.79
C LEU A 104 -2.63 -13.80 -0.50
N LEU A 105 -3.19 -12.62 -0.72
CA LEU A 105 -4.64 -12.40 -0.63
C LEU A 105 -5.40 -13.26 -1.65
N GLY A 106 -4.78 -13.62 -2.76
CA GLY A 106 -5.35 -14.51 -3.78
C GLY A 106 -5.80 -15.86 -3.23
N PRO A 107 -4.90 -16.74 -2.78
CA PRO A 107 -5.25 -18.06 -2.26
C PRO A 107 -5.97 -18.02 -0.90
N VAL A 108 -5.71 -17.00 -0.08
CA VAL A 108 -6.21 -16.93 1.30
C VAL A 108 -7.62 -16.33 1.37
N VAL A 109 -7.88 -15.23 0.66
CA VAL A 109 -9.12 -14.45 0.77
C VAL A 109 -9.94 -14.54 -0.52
N ILE A 110 -9.36 -14.08 -1.65
CA ILE A 110 -10.09 -13.89 -2.92
C ILE A 110 -10.63 -15.21 -3.46
N ARG A 111 -9.85 -16.28 -3.36
CA ARG A 111 -10.29 -17.62 -3.77
C ARG A 111 -11.54 -18.08 -3.02
N ARG A 112 -11.62 -17.83 -1.71
CA ARG A 112 -12.75 -18.26 -0.89
C ARG A 112 -14.03 -17.51 -1.24
N GLN A 113 -13.88 -16.25 -1.62
CA GLN A 113 -15.01 -15.36 -1.90
C GLN A 113 -15.46 -15.39 -3.37
N TRP A 114 -14.53 -15.44 -4.31
CA TRP A 114 -14.80 -15.29 -5.75
C TRP A 114 -14.24 -16.43 -6.62
N GLY A 115 -13.66 -17.44 -6.02
CA GLY A 115 -13.17 -18.64 -6.71
C GLY A 115 -11.72 -18.54 -7.21
N ALA A 116 -11.20 -19.69 -7.65
CA ALA A 116 -9.79 -19.84 -8.00
C ALA A 116 -9.36 -19.08 -9.26
N LYS A 117 -10.25 -18.92 -10.24
CA LYS A 117 -9.95 -18.17 -11.47
C LYS A 117 -9.73 -16.69 -11.17
N THR A 118 -10.61 -16.09 -10.37
CA THR A 118 -10.49 -14.69 -9.93
C THR A 118 -9.23 -14.49 -9.12
N ALA A 119 -8.91 -15.43 -8.21
CA ALA A 119 -7.68 -15.37 -7.42
C ALA A 119 -6.42 -15.42 -8.31
N ALA A 120 -6.37 -16.34 -9.29
CA ALA A 120 -5.23 -16.44 -10.21
C ALA A 120 -5.07 -15.16 -11.05
N LEU A 121 -6.15 -14.64 -11.61
CA LEU A 121 -6.13 -13.41 -12.40
C LEU A 121 -5.63 -12.23 -11.53
N TYR A 122 -6.18 -12.08 -10.33
CA TYR A 122 -5.75 -11.05 -9.39
C TYR A 122 -4.23 -11.15 -9.09
N MET A 123 -3.73 -12.35 -8.78
CA MET A 123 -2.31 -12.56 -8.49
C MET A 123 -1.41 -12.17 -9.67
N ILE A 124 -1.80 -12.54 -10.89
CA ILE A 124 -1.07 -12.18 -12.11
C ILE A 124 -1.09 -10.65 -12.32
N MET A 125 -2.25 -10.02 -12.14
CA MET A 125 -2.40 -8.58 -12.33
C MET A 125 -1.56 -7.77 -11.33
N VAL A 126 -1.54 -8.16 -10.03
CA VAL A 126 -0.78 -7.44 -9.00
C VAL A 126 0.72 -7.76 -9.00
N SER A 127 1.20 -8.65 -9.87
CA SER A 127 2.62 -9.04 -9.92
C SER A 127 3.28 -8.85 -11.28
N LEU A 128 2.60 -9.13 -12.38
CA LEU A 128 3.21 -9.21 -13.71
C LEU A 128 2.77 -8.12 -14.69
N THR A 129 1.90 -7.18 -14.30
CA THR A 129 1.71 -5.99 -15.14
C THR A 129 2.96 -5.11 -15.09
N PRO A 130 3.37 -4.44 -16.19
CA PRO A 130 4.62 -3.68 -16.22
C PRO A 130 4.77 -2.68 -15.08
N ALA A 131 3.71 -1.94 -14.76
CA ALA A 131 3.69 -1.02 -13.64
C ALA A 131 3.92 -1.72 -12.30
N MET A 132 3.25 -2.86 -12.08
CA MET A 132 3.41 -3.63 -10.83
C MET A 132 4.78 -4.27 -10.72
N MET A 133 5.36 -4.77 -11.82
CA MET A 133 6.73 -5.28 -11.82
C MET A 133 7.71 -4.19 -11.36
N LYS A 134 7.62 -3.00 -11.95
CA LYS A 134 8.48 -1.86 -11.60
C LYS A 134 8.36 -1.49 -10.11
N ILE A 135 7.15 -1.26 -9.60
CA ILE A 135 6.95 -0.85 -8.20
C ILE A 135 7.26 -1.95 -7.17
N SER A 136 7.28 -3.23 -7.61
CA SER A 136 7.60 -4.37 -6.75
C SER A 136 9.07 -4.47 -6.40
N VAL A 137 9.94 -3.99 -7.28
CA VAL A 137 11.40 -4.06 -7.12
C VAL A 137 12.04 -2.72 -6.78
N ASN A 138 11.29 -1.64 -6.90
CA ASN A 138 11.72 -0.30 -6.52
C ASN A 138 11.63 -0.13 -4.99
N ASN A 139 12.71 0.35 -4.36
CA ASN A 139 12.76 0.59 -2.91
C ASN A 139 11.92 1.82 -2.50
N ARG A 140 10.63 1.79 -2.84
CA ARG A 140 9.62 2.81 -2.52
C ARG A 140 8.35 2.16 -2.00
N MET A 141 7.51 2.94 -1.36
CA MET A 141 6.32 2.52 -0.62
C MET A 141 5.18 1.92 -1.48
N TYR A 142 5.27 1.99 -2.81
CA TYR A 142 4.13 1.74 -3.71
C TYR A 142 3.53 0.34 -3.61
N SER A 143 4.34 -0.70 -3.48
CA SER A 143 3.87 -2.09 -3.33
C SER A 143 3.09 -2.29 -2.03
N TRP A 144 3.53 -1.68 -0.94
CA TRP A 144 2.82 -1.67 0.34
C TRP A 144 1.54 -0.85 0.29
N THR A 145 1.53 0.23 -0.50
CA THR A 145 0.33 1.01 -0.81
C THR A 145 -0.73 0.14 -1.47
N VAL A 146 -0.35 -0.63 -2.50
CA VAL A 146 -1.27 -1.57 -3.18
C VAL A 146 -1.79 -2.62 -2.20
N PHE A 147 -0.93 -3.19 -1.37
CA PHE A 147 -1.33 -4.13 -0.33
C PHE A 147 -2.32 -3.50 0.65
N GLY A 148 -1.99 -2.34 1.22
CA GLY A 148 -2.83 -1.65 2.20
C GLY A 148 -4.19 -1.26 1.66
N VAL A 149 -4.26 -0.67 0.46
CA VAL A 149 -5.51 -0.29 -0.21
C VAL A 149 -6.36 -1.53 -0.51
N THR A 150 -5.74 -2.63 -0.97
CA THR A 150 -6.47 -3.88 -1.22
C THR A 150 -7.04 -4.47 0.07
N VAL A 151 -6.24 -4.55 1.15
CA VAL A 151 -6.73 -5.06 2.45
C VAL A 151 -7.84 -4.16 3.00
N CYS A 152 -7.71 -2.84 2.88
CA CYS A 152 -8.73 -1.89 3.30
C CYS A 152 -10.05 -2.11 2.53
N GLY A 153 -9.98 -2.24 1.19
CA GLY A 153 -11.14 -2.50 0.35
C GLY A 153 -11.83 -3.83 0.66
N LEU A 154 -11.04 -4.91 0.83
CA LEU A 154 -11.57 -6.21 1.26
C LEU A 154 -12.21 -6.13 2.65
N THR A 155 -11.60 -5.40 3.57
CA THR A 155 -12.13 -5.20 4.93
C THR A 155 -13.45 -4.45 4.90
N ALA A 156 -13.54 -3.38 4.12
CA ALA A 156 -14.80 -2.65 3.92
C ALA A 156 -15.89 -3.54 3.29
N TYR A 157 -15.52 -4.40 2.33
CA TYR A 157 -16.43 -5.37 1.75
C TYR A 157 -16.96 -6.37 2.80
N PHE A 158 -16.10 -6.91 3.69
CA PHE A 158 -16.52 -7.82 4.75
C PHE A 158 -17.28 -7.12 5.88
N LEU A 159 -17.01 -5.85 6.14
CA LEU A 159 -17.79 -5.06 7.09
C LEU A 159 -19.25 -4.94 6.67
N ARG A 160 -19.57 -4.98 5.38
CA ARG A 160 -20.96 -5.03 4.89
C ARG A 160 -21.78 -6.11 5.57
N GLU A 161 -21.18 -7.27 5.87
CA GLU A 161 -21.87 -8.41 6.48
C GLU A 161 -21.65 -8.50 8.01
N ARG A 162 -20.65 -7.80 8.55
CA ARG A 162 -20.18 -7.91 9.93
C ARG A 162 -19.86 -6.56 10.56
N LEU A 163 -20.83 -5.64 10.53
CA LEU A 163 -20.67 -4.26 11.01
C LEU A 163 -20.22 -4.14 12.49
N ASN A 164 -20.44 -5.17 13.30
CA ASN A 164 -20.05 -5.18 14.71
C ASN A 164 -18.67 -5.83 14.97
N SER A 165 -17.95 -6.26 13.94
CA SER A 165 -16.65 -6.89 14.09
C SER A 165 -15.57 -5.86 14.46
N LYS A 166 -15.15 -5.85 15.72
CA LYS A 166 -14.06 -4.99 16.22
C LYS A 166 -12.76 -5.26 15.43
N ALA A 167 -12.46 -6.52 15.11
CA ALA A 167 -11.26 -6.88 14.35
C ALA A 167 -11.23 -6.23 12.96
N LEU A 168 -12.36 -6.25 12.22
CA LEU A 168 -12.43 -5.60 10.91
C LEU A 168 -12.26 -4.10 11.01
N TRP A 169 -12.86 -3.43 12.00
CA TRP A 169 -12.67 -2.01 12.24
C TRP A 169 -11.22 -1.67 12.60
N THR A 170 -10.56 -2.51 13.41
CA THR A 170 -9.12 -2.34 13.72
C THR A 170 -8.26 -2.50 12.47
N ILE A 171 -8.52 -3.52 11.63
CA ILE A 171 -7.79 -3.70 10.37
C ILE A 171 -8.01 -2.50 9.44
N LEU A 172 -9.24 -2.01 9.32
CA LEU A 172 -9.57 -0.83 8.51
C LEU A 172 -8.78 0.40 8.99
N PHE A 173 -8.78 0.64 10.30
CA PHE A 173 -8.03 1.74 10.90
C PHE A 173 -6.52 1.62 10.64
N LEU A 174 -5.93 0.46 10.93
CA LEU A 174 -4.49 0.25 10.78
C LEU A 174 -4.05 0.36 9.32
N THR A 175 -4.79 -0.21 8.38
CA THR A 175 -4.47 -0.12 6.95
C THR A 175 -4.60 1.31 6.43
N THR A 176 -5.61 2.06 6.87
CA THR A 176 -5.78 3.47 6.52
C THR A 176 -4.65 4.32 7.11
N PHE A 177 -4.33 4.14 8.39
CA PHE A 177 -3.25 4.84 9.07
C PHE A 177 -1.89 4.55 8.39
N CYS A 178 -1.51 3.28 8.31
CA CYS A 178 -0.22 2.90 7.69
C CYS A 178 -0.14 3.34 6.23
N GLY A 179 -1.23 3.26 5.48
CA GLY A 179 -1.25 3.68 4.08
C GLY A 179 -1.04 5.19 3.92
N ILE A 180 -1.81 6.02 4.61
CA ILE A 180 -1.69 7.49 4.52
C ILE A 180 -0.31 7.95 5.02
N PHE A 181 0.18 7.36 6.12
CA PHE A 181 1.50 7.67 6.68
C PHE A 181 2.67 6.94 5.98
N SER A 182 2.41 6.13 4.96
CA SER A 182 3.42 5.64 4.02
C SER A 182 3.43 6.42 2.71
N HIS A 183 2.25 6.87 2.24
CA HIS A 183 2.10 7.62 1.01
C HIS A 183 0.78 8.41 1.02
N TYR A 184 0.85 9.71 1.18
CA TYR A 184 -0.34 10.56 1.40
C TYR A 184 -1.35 10.53 0.24
N PHE A 185 -0.94 10.28 -1.01
CA PHE A 185 -1.86 10.11 -2.13
C PHE A 185 -2.82 8.92 -1.98
N THR A 186 -2.51 7.95 -1.10
CA THR A 186 -3.44 6.88 -0.79
C THR A 186 -4.73 7.37 -0.16
N ALA A 187 -4.73 8.58 0.40
CA ALA A 187 -5.92 9.21 0.96
C ALA A 187 -7.08 9.24 -0.04
N PHE A 188 -6.80 9.45 -1.34
CA PHE A 188 -7.84 9.42 -2.38
C PHE A 188 -8.47 8.03 -2.51
N SER A 189 -7.68 6.96 -2.51
CA SER A 189 -8.20 5.58 -2.58
C SER A 189 -9.02 5.25 -1.33
N TYR A 190 -8.52 5.62 -0.16
CA TYR A 190 -9.24 5.41 1.10
C TYR A 190 -10.54 6.21 1.15
N LEU A 191 -10.56 7.45 0.67
CA LEU A 191 -11.79 8.25 0.59
C LEU A 191 -12.90 7.48 -0.13
N PHE A 192 -12.64 6.92 -1.29
CA PHE A 192 -13.64 6.16 -2.05
C PHE A 192 -14.07 4.87 -1.31
N ILE A 193 -13.16 4.19 -0.63
CA ILE A 193 -13.49 3.02 0.19
C ILE A 193 -14.40 3.42 1.36
N TYR A 194 -14.12 4.53 2.03
CA TYR A 194 -14.97 5.03 3.13
C TYR A 194 -16.32 5.54 2.62
N LEU A 195 -16.38 6.20 1.48
CA LEU A 195 -17.66 6.60 0.85
C LEU A 195 -18.52 5.38 0.53
N TYR A 196 -17.92 4.32 -0.03
CA TYR A 196 -18.61 3.04 -0.22
C TYR A 196 -19.15 2.49 1.11
N LEU A 197 -18.32 2.47 2.16
CA LEU A 197 -18.72 1.94 3.47
C LEU A 197 -19.85 2.77 4.11
N VAL A 198 -19.77 4.10 4.01
CA VAL A 198 -20.84 5.01 4.45
C VAL A 198 -22.14 4.72 3.72
N ALA A 199 -22.10 4.56 2.39
CA ALA A 199 -23.29 4.24 1.58
C ALA A 199 -23.92 2.89 1.98
N VAL A 200 -23.09 1.86 2.20
CA VAL A 200 -23.55 0.54 2.67
C VAL A 200 -24.21 0.63 4.04
N ILE A 201 -23.57 1.29 5.00
CA ILE A 201 -24.11 1.43 6.37
C ILE A 201 -25.38 2.28 6.38
N TRP A 202 -25.44 3.33 5.55
CA TRP A 202 -26.64 4.15 5.39
C TRP A 202 -27.86 3.33 4.97
N GLN A 203 -27.65 2.33 4.08
CA GLN A 203 -28.73 1.47 3.61
C GLN A 203 -29.10 0.37 4.62
N GLN A 204 -28.14 -0.13 5.41
CA GLN A 204 -28.34 -1.29 6.29
C GLN A 204 -28.71 -0.90 7.72
N ASP A 205 -27.92 0.00 8.34
CA ASP A 205 -28.10 0.42 9.74
C ASP A 205 -27.55 1.83 9.97
N ARG A 206 -28.40 2.83 9.74
CA ARG A 206 -28.04 4.25 9.88
C ARG A 206 -27.51 4.63 11.28
N LYS A 207 -27.87 3.85 12.32
CA LYS A 207 -27.39 4.11 13.69
C LYS A 207 -25.88 3.89 13.83
N GLN A 208 -25.26 3.13 12.93
CA GLN A 208 -23.82 2.83 12.94
C GLN A 208 -23.00 3.73 12.02
N ILE A 209 -23.63 4.72 11.36
CA ILE A 209 -22.95 5.59 10.39
C ILE A 209 -21.78 6.39 10.98
N TRP A 210 -21.78 6.61 12.27
CA TRP A 210 -20.69 7.30 12.97
C TRP A 210 -19.36 6.52 12.95
N LYS A 211 -19.40 5.18 12.81
CA LYS A 211 -18.21 4.31 12.87
C LYS A 211 -17.16 4.63 11.79
N PRO A 212 -17.50 4.72 10.49
CA PRO A 212 -16.53 5.14 9.48
C PRO A 212 -15.98 6.54 9.70
N PHE A 213 -16.80 7.47 10.22
CA PHE A 213 -16.34 8.83 10.52
C PHE A 213 -15.36 8.86 11.68
N VAL A 214 -15.58 8.08 12.74
CA VAL A 214 -14.61 7.96 13.85
C VAL A 214 -13.35 7.27 13.36
N CYS A 215 -13.47 6.17 12.63
CA CYS A 215 -12.32 5.40 12.13
C CYS A 215 -11.48 6.22 11.15
N GLY A 216 -12.07 6.75 10.08
CA GLY A 216 -11.36 7.56 9.08
C GLY A 216 -11.00 8.95 9.59
N GLY A 217 -11.92 9.60 10.31
CA GLY A 217 -11.72 10.94 10.86
C GLY A 217 -10.57 11.03 11.86
N SER A 218 -10.37 10.00 12.70
CA SER A 218 -9.22 9.97 13.60
C SER A 218 -7.88 9.91 12.84
N VAL A 219 -7.80 9.16 11.73
CA VAL A 219 -6.60 9.13 10.89
C VAL A 219 -6.38 10.48 10.19
N VAL A 220 -7.46 11.10 9.68
CA VAL A 220 -7.39 12.44 9.07
C VAL A 220 -6.90 13.47 10.09
N LEU A 221 -7.40 13.46 11.32
CA LEU A 221 -6.95 14.36 12.37
C LEU A 221 -5.46 14.19 12.69
N LEU A 222 -4.98 12.94 12.80
CA LEU A 222 -3.56 12.65 12.99
C LEU A 222 -2.72 13.14 11.82
N PHE A 223 -3.21 12.95 10.60
CA PHE A 223 -2.50 13.39 9.39
C PHE A 223 -2.47 14.92 9.28
N VAL A 224 -3.57 15.61 9.58
CA VAL A 224 -3.59 17.08 9.63
C VAL A 224 -2.63 17.61 10.71
N ALA A 225 -2.60 17.00 11.89
CA ALA A 225 -1.63 17.34 12.92
C ALA A 225 -0.17 17.15 12.46
N TRP A 226 0.09 16.09 11.67
CA TRP A 226 1.39 15.88 11.04
C TRP A 226 1.72 16.99 10.04
N LEU A 227 0.79 17.33 9.13
CA LEU A 227 0.98 18.39 8.14
C LEU A 227 1.26 19.76 8.77
N ILE A 228 0.56 20.09 9.87
CA ILE A 228 0.81 21.33 10.62
C ILE A 228 2.23 21.32 11.20
N LYS A 229 2.66 20.20 11.78
CA LYS A 229 3.97 20.08 12.41
C LYS A 229 5.14 20.03 11.41
N SER A 230 4.91 19.47 10.20
CA SER A 230 5.92 19.41 9.13
C SER A 230 6.04 20.71 8.34
N ASP A 231 5.33 21.76 8.73
CA ASP A 231 5.31 23.05 8.04
C ASP A 231 4.88 22.98 6.56
N PHE A 232 4.17 21.88 6.22
CA PHE A 232 3.72 21.58 4.85
C PHE A 232 2.85 22.71 4.28
N PHE A 233 2.02 23.34 5.10
CA PHE A 233 1.19 24.46 4.67
C PHE A 233 2.01 25.69 4.31
N HIS A 234 3.17 25.91 4.93
CA HIS A 234 4.07 26.99 4.55
C HIS A 234 4.66 26.77 3.16
N LEU A 235 4.93 25.50 2.78
CA LEU A 235 5.36 25.14 1.43
C LEU A 235 4.29 25.39 0.37
N LEU A 236 3.02 25.13 0.71
CA LEU A 236 1.90 25.35 -0.22
C LEU A 236 1.57 26.83 -0.45
N VAL A 237 1.83 27.67 0.56
CA VAL A 237 1.41 29.09 0.56
C VAL A 237 2.59 30.04 0.21
N SER A 238 3.84 29.60 0.43
CA SER A 238 5.00 30.45 0.11
C SER A 238 5.15 30.58 -1.40
N ASP A 239 4.78 31.74 -1.92
CA ASP A 239 4.92 32.13 -3.33
C ASP A 239 6.31 31.79 -3.87
N GLY A 240 6.30 31.18 -5.05
CA GLY A 240 7.46 30.65 -5.72
C GLY A 240 8.59 31.63 -5.95
N ASN A 241 9.56 31.64 -5.07
CA ASN A 241 10.86 32.21 -5.40
C ASN A 241 11.63 31.16 -6.23
N PRO A 242 11.91 31.40 -7.51
CA PRO A 242 12.46 30.40 -8.44
C PRO A 242 13.85 29.87 -8.09
N THR A 243 14.48 30.42 -7.06
CA THR A 243 15.79 29.97 -6.56
C THR A 243 15.74 28.78 -5.62
N ASN A 244 14.54 28.36 -5.17
CA ASN A 244 14.35 27.19 -4.30
C ASN A 244 13.55 26.12 -5.04
N ARG A 245 14.21 25.28 -5.82
CA ARG A 245 13.65 24.17 -6.61
C ARG A 245 12.95 23.04 -5.78
N SER A 246 12.73 23.25 -4.50
CA SER A 246 12.03 22.31 -3.62
C SER A 246 10.58 22.71 -3.30
N LYS A 247 10.05 23.75 -3.91
CA LYS A 247 8.68 24.25 -3.64
C LYS A 247 7.71 23.78 -4.71
N PHE A 248 7.04 22.68 -4.46
CA PHE A 248 5.89 22.23 -5.23
C PHE A 248 4.68 23.12 -4.85
N GLY A 249 4.42 24.17 -5.61
CA GLY A 249 3.20 24.99 -5.46
C GLY A 249 1.97 24.21 -5.91
N ILE A 250 0.78 24.53 -5.35
CA ILE A 250 -0.51 23.97 -5.79
C ILE A 250 -0.67 24.16 -7.32
N TYR A 251 -0.16 25.25 -7.88
CA TYR A 251 -0.17 25.53 -9.31
C TYR A 251 0.61 24.50 -10.12
N GLU A 252 1.83 24.12 -9.71
CA GLU A 252 2.66 23.11 -10.39
C GLU A 252 2.05 21.70 -10.29
N PHE A 253 1.36 21.41 -9.19
CA PHE A 253 0.60 20.18 -9.04
C PHE A 253 -0.48 20.04 -10.12
N PHE A 254 -1.23 21.10 -10.43
CA PHE A 254 -2.25 21.09 -11.48
C PHE A 254 -1.66 21.17 -12.89
N VAL A 255 -0.55 21.88 -13.09
CA VAL A 255 0.12 22.02 -14.39
C VAL A 255 0.77 20.72 -14.83
N SER A 256 1.35 19.93 -13.90
CA SER A 256 1.95 18.63 -14.22
C SER A 256 0.95 17.60 -14.78
N PHE A 257 -0.36 17.82 -14.60
CA PHE A 257 -1.41 17.00 -15.21
C PHE A 257 -1.89 17.51 -16.57
N SER A 258 -1.46 18.70 -17.00
CA SER A 258 -1.97 19.36 -18.20
C SER A 258 -0.98 19.39 -19.37
N GLU A 259 0.27 18.99 -19.19
CA GLU A 259 1.23 18.86 -20.29
C GLU A 259 1.22 17.43 -20.83
N PRO A 260 0.80 17.21 -22.10
CA PRO A 260 1.02 15.95 -22.79
C PRO A 260 2.51 15.84 -23.17
N GLU A 261 3.11 14.68 -22.93
CA GLU A 261 4.41 14.30 -23.50
C GLU A 261 4.37 14.29 -25.03
#